data_edfdd81068d65abb93bdbc2688b92c82
#
_entry.id   edfdd81068d65abb93bdbc2688b92c82
#
_cell.length_a   1.000
_cell.length_b   1.000
_cell.length_c   1.000
_cell.angle_alpha   90.00
_cell.angle_beta   90.00
_cell.angle_gamma   90.00
#
_symmetry.space_group_name_H-M   'P 1'
#
loop_
_entity.id
_entity.type
_entity.pdbx_description
1 polymer ?
#
loop_
_entity_poly.entity_id
_entity_poly.type
_entity_poly.pdbx_seq_one_letter_code
_entity_poly.pdbx_strand_id
1 'polypeptide(L)'
;TVIDPFDSEIFKYSAIVQAGQESINILAVSREPADTVIITHNGVSTENVDNVPNDYDLSTTSNEDIFFITVYSSLDETEKTTYVLKVIQQNTAFLTNLEVTDDNPDDEYYELDPEFEQNTISYTVKVPVLAQEIEFTATADTTDSAETTIAVKLDNVEIDRQVTDQLVTIARLDLSKTVYNFEFIITNDVGGTGCYKVK
;
A
#
# COMPACT_ATOMS: atom_id res chain seq x y z
N THR A 1 -6.90 12.79 -5.53
CA THR A 1 -6.88 12.94 -4.06
C THR A 1 -6.98 14.42 -3.76
N VAL A 2 -8.02 14.87 -3.14
CA VAL A 2 -8.16 16.28 -2.73
C VAL A 2 -7.64 16.35 -1.31
N ILE A 3 -6.48 16.98 -1.15
CA ILE A 3 -6.06 17.50 0.14
C ILE A 3 -6.96 18.72 0.40
N ASP A 4 -7.44 18.91 1.61
CA ASP A 4 -8.04 20.18 2.02
C ASP A 4 -7.17 21.35 1.52
N PRO A 5 -7.76 22.50 1.14
CA PRO A 5 -6.99 23.60 0.60
C PRO A 5 -5.83 23.91 1.54
N PHE A 6 -4.63 23.98 0.97
CA PHE A 6 -3.42 24.26 1.73
C PHE A 6 -3.52 25.63 2.42
N ASP A 7 -3.19 25.65 3.70
CA ASP A 7 -3.08 26.85 4.53
C ASP A 7 -1.69 26.87 5.19
N SER A 8 -0.93 27.94 4.98
CA SER A 8 0.43 28.08 5.50
C SER A 8 0.53 28.10 7.03
N GLU A 9 -0.59 28.27 7.75
CA GLU A 9 -0.64 28.24 9.21
C GLU A 9 -1.00 26.85 9.76
N ILE A 10 -1.36 25.91 8.88
CA ILE A 10 -1.61 24.50 9.23
C ILE A 10 -0.38 23.68 8.89
N PHE A 11 0.22 23.03 9.89
CA PHE A 11 1.47 22.29 9.73
C PHE A 11 1.30 20.77 9.59
N LYS A 12 0.06 20.26 9.65
CA LYS A 12 -0.22 18.82 9.52
C LYS A 12 -1.39 18.60 8.59
N TYR A 13 -1.16 17.75 7.59
CA TYR A 13 -2.13 17.36 6.58
C TYR A 13 -2.25 15.84 6.50
N SER A 14 -3.40 15.38 6.04
CA SER A 14 -3.62 13.98 5.71
C SER A 14 -4.21 13.85 4.32
N ALA A 15 -3.78 12.85 3.58
CA ALA A 15 -4.34 12.48 2.29
C ALA A 15 -4.70 10.99 2.32
N ILE A 16 -5.84 10.64 1.75
CA ILE A 16 -6.25 9.24 1.57
C ILE A 16 -6.04 8.88 0.10
N VAL A 17 -5.36 7.77 -0.14
CA VAL A 17 -5.16 7.17 -1.45
C VAL A 17 -5.73 5.75 -1.45
N GLN A 18 -6.00 5.22 -2.64
CA GLN A 18 -6.48 3.84 -2.75
C GLN A 18 -5.38 2.86 -2.36
N ALA A 19 -5.77 1.76 -1.72
CA ALA A 19 -4.86 0.68 -1.42
C ALA A 19 -4.27 0.09 -2.72
N GLY A 20 -2.99 -0.29 -2.66
CA GLY A 20 -2.24 -0.77 -3.81
C GLY A 20 -1.75 0.34 -4.75
N GLN A 21 -1.95 1.61 -4.43
CA GLN A 21 -1.31 2.70 -5.15
C GLN A 21 0.21 2.67 -4.84
N GLU A 22 1.02 2.53 -5.88
CA GLU A 22 2.47 2.33 -5.73
C GLU A 22 3.22 3.64 -5.48
N SER A 23 2.72 4.76 -6.01
CA SER A 23 3.37 6.07 -5.86
C SER A 23 2.37 7.22 -5.78
N ILE A 24 2.85 8.37 -5.29
CA ILE A 24 2.14 9.64 -5.35
C ILE A 24 3.03 10.74 -5.88
N ASN A 25 2.40 11.73 -6.52
CA ASN A 25 3.04 12.97 -6.94
C ASN A 25 2.82 14.05 -5.88
N ILE A 26 3.89 14.67 -5.39
CA ILE A 26 3.83 15.81 -4.49
C ILE A 26 4.45 17.03 -5.16
N LEU A 27 3.65 18.09 -5.25
CA LEU A 27 4.11 19.43 -5.64
C LEU A 27 4.03 20.34 -4.42
N ALA A 28 5.17 20.85 -3.96
CA ALA A 28 5.24 21.84 -2.92
C ALA A 28 5.91 23.10 -3.45
N VAL A 29 5.23 24.23 -3.35
CA VAL A 29 5.69 25.51 -3.90
C VAL A 29 5.84 26.51 -2.77
N SER A 30 7.01 27.14 -2.64
CA SER A 30 7.20 28.26 -1.72
C SER A 30 6.54 29.53 -2.26
N ARG A 31 6.11 30.40 -1.35
CA ARG A 31 5.59 31.72 -1.67
C ARG A 31 6.68 32.60 -2.30
N GLU A 32 7.89 32.52 -1.76
CA GLU A 32 9.04 33.26 -2.27
C GLU A 32 9.84 32.35 -3.21
N PRO A 33 10.00 32.72 -4.50
CA PRO A 33 10.63 31.83 -5.49
C PRO A 33 12.11 31.50 -5.19
N ALA A 34 12.77 32.28 -4.34
CA ALA A 34 14.15 32.06 -3.95
C ALA A 34 14.33 31.08 -2.78
N ASP A 35 13.23 30.70 -2.10
CA ASP A 35 13.29 29.75 -0.99
C ASP A 35 13.50 28.33 -1.51
N THR A 36 14.19 27.52 -0.71
CA THR A 36 14.41 26.10 -1.03
C THR A 36 13.37 25.23 -0.34
N VAL A 37 12.72 24.35 -1.10
CA VAL A 37 11.77 23.35 -0.58
C VAL A 37 12.41 21.97 -0.63
N ILE A 38 12.47 21.28 0.51
CA ILE A 38 12.98 19.92 0.61
C ILE A 38 11.85 19.00 1.12
N ILE A 39 11.61 17.91 0.41
CA ILE A 39 10.68 16.86 0.82
C ILE A 39 11.48 15.65 1.29
N THR A 40 11.26 15.24 2.53
CA THR A 40 11.91 14.07 3.13
C THR A 40 10.89 12.95 3.33
N HIS A 41 11.16 11.78 2.76
CA HIS A 41 10.36 10.56 2.89
C HIS A 41 11.30 9.38 3.14
N ASN A 42 11.01 8.53 4.12
CA ASN A 42 11.81 7.35 4.49
C ASN A 42 13.32 7.66 4.68
N GLY A 43 13.64 8.85 5.21
CA GLY A 43 15.02 9.29 5.45
C GLY A 43 15.76 9.79 4.20
N VAL A 44 15.11 9.77 3.04
CA VAL A 44 15.65 10.35 1.79
C VAL A 44 15.08 11.74 1.59
N SER A 45 15.95 12.72 1.34
CA SER A 45 15.57 14.11 1.09
C SER A 45 15.73 14.44 -0.39
N THR A 46 14.70 15.03 -0.98
CA THR A 46 14.66 15.45 -2.38
C THR A 46 14.32 16.94 -2.42
N GLU A 47 15.12 17.72 -3.12
CA GLU A 47 14.81 19.13 -3.36
C GLU A 47 13.72 19.25 -4.44
N ASN A 48 12.70 20.06 -4.15
CA ASN A 48 11.62 20.33 -5.10
C ASN A 48 12.04 21.54 -5.98
N VAL A 49 12.53 21.24 -7.18
CA VAL A 49 13.08 22.23 -8.11
C VAL A 49 12.04 22.60 -9.17
N ASP A 50 12.02 23.87 -9.58
CA ASP A 50 11.27 24.38 -10.74
C ASP A 50 9.76 24.17 -10.72
N ASN A 51 9.14 23.99 -9.53
CA ASN A 51 7.70 23.73 -9.40
C ASN A 51 7.23 22.50 -10.19
N VAL A 52 8.07 21.49 -10.30
CA VAL A 52 7.73 20.20 -10.91
C VAL A 52 7.34 19.21 -9.80
N PRO A 53 6.22 18.48 -9.94
CA PRO A 53 5.89 17.43 -9.00
C PRO A 53 6.98 16.36 -8.97
N ASN A 54 7.33 15.90 -7.77
CA ASN A 54 8.20 14.75 -7.60
C ASN A 54 7.35 13.50 -7.29
N ASP A 55 7.75 12.39 -7.89
CA ASP A 55 7.18 11.07 -7.61
C ASP A 55 7.83 10.46 -6.37
N TYR A 56 6.99 9.88 -5.51
CA TYR A 56 7.43 9.17 -4.32
C TYR A 56 6.76 7.81 -4.24
N ASP A 57 7.56 6.76 -4.09
CA ASP A 57 7.06 5.42 -3.87
C ASP A 57 6.41 5.32 -2.50
N LEU A 58 5.21 4.74 -2.45
CA LEU A 58 4.50 4.47 -1.21
C LEU A 58 4.98 3.15 -0.58
N SER A 59 4.85 3.04 0.73
CA SER A 59 5.21 1.84 1.46
C SER A 59 4.42 0.64 0.97
N THR A 60 5.11 -0.47 0.75
CA THR A 60 4.49 -1.77 0.44
C THR A 60 4.22 -2.60 1.69
N THR A 61 4.68 -2.15 2.86
CA THR A 61 4.58 -2.88 4.14
C THR A 61 3.81 -2.13 5.21
N SER A 62 3.37 -0.90 4.91
CA SER A 62 2.58 -0.05 5.81
C SER A 62 1.45 0.59 5.00
N ASN A 63 0.32 0.85 5.64
CA ASN A 63 -0.75 1.65 5.06
C ASN A 63 -0.57 3.15 5.29
N GLU A 64 0.54 3.57 5.88
CA GLU A 64 0.83 4.98 6.17
C GLU A 64 2.24 5.35 5.71
N ASP A 65 2.33 6.49 5.04
CA ASP A 65 3.56 7.16 4.66
C ASP A 65 3.58 8.58 5.21
N ILE A 66 4.73 9.01 5.72
CA ILE A 66 4.89 10.34 6.31
C ILE A 66 5.95 11.11 5.52
N PHE A 67 5.54 12.27 5.04
CA PHE A 67 6.38 13.22 4.34
C PHE A 67 6.61 14.45 5.18
N PHE A 68 7.87 14.87 5.30
CA PHE A 68 8.25 16.15 5.91
C PHE A 68 8.60 17.11 4.78
N ILE A 69 7.84 18.18 4.64
CA ILE A 69 8.04 19.21 3.61
C ILE A 69 8.61 20.43 4.33
N THR A 70 9.90 20.71 4.12
CA THR A 70 10.61 21.78 4.80
C THR A 70 10.94 22.89 3.82
N VAL A 71 10.52 24.09 4.15
CA VAL A 71 10.82 25.31 3.42
C VAL A 71 11.92 26.06 4.16
N TYR A 72 13.02 26.34 3.51
CA TYR A 72 14.15 27.13 3.99
C TYR A 72 14.09 28.53 3.40
N SER A 73 14.19 29.54 4.25
CA SER A 73 14.20 30.92 3.81
C SER A 73 15.49 31.24 3.05
N SER A 74 15.34 31.88 1.90
CA SER A 74 16.48 32.39 1.12
C SER A 74 17.17 33.59 1.77
N LEU A 75 16.51 34.25 2.74
CA LEU A 75 17.06 35.41 3.46
C LEU A 75 17.87 34.98 4.68
N ASP A 76 17.51 33.85 5.30
CA ASP A 76 18.20 33.28 6.46
C ASP A 76 18.01 31.74 6.45
N GLU A 77 19.08 31.03 6.07
CA GLU A 77 19.08 29.57 5.98
C GLU A 77 18.82 28.87 7.34
N THR A 78 18.90 29.60 8.45
CA THR A 78 18.55 29.09 9.78
C THR A 78 17.04 29.11 10.03
N GLU A 79 16.30 29.94 9.30
CA GLU A 79 14.83 30.00 9.37
C GLU A 79 14.21 28.96 8.44
N LYS A 80 13.41 28.07 9.04
CA LYS A 80 12.71 27.03 8.30
C LYS A 80 11.34 26.75 8.87
N THR A 81 10.43 26.35 8.00
CA THR A 81 9.10 25.86 8.36
C THR A 81 8.94 24.43 7.83
N THR A 82 8.43 23.54 8.66
CA THR A 82 8.19 22.14 8.27
C THR A 82 6.72 21.80 8.38
N TYR A 83 6.18 21.26 7.29
CA TYR A 83 4.83 20.69 7.19
C TYR A 83 4.94 19.18 7.18
N VAL A 84 3.96 18.51 7.79
CA VAL A 84 3.87 17.05 7.81
C VAL A 84 2.66 16.65 6.99
N LEU A 85 2.89 15.86 5.94
CA LEU A 85 1.83 15.22 5.16
C LEU A 85 1.81 13.73 5.50
N LYS A 86 0.71 13.25 6.06
CA LYS A 86 0.42 11.83 6.27
C LYS A 86 -0.41 11.32 5.10
N VAL A 87 0.09 10.34 4.37
CA VAL A 87 -0.62 9.66 3.30
C VAL A 87 -1.10 8.32 3.83
N ILE A 88 -2.38 8.02 3.70
CA ILE A 88 -3.01 6.80 4.20
C ILE A 88 -3.56 6.03 3.02
N GLN A 89 -3.08 4.79 2.82
CA GLN A 89 -3.65 3.84 1.89
C GLN A 89 -4.89 3.20 2.53
N GLN A 90 -6.03 3.28 1.87
CA GLN A 90 -7.28 2.76 2.39
C GLN A 90 -7.98 1.88 1.37
N ASN A 91 -8.39 0.69 1.79
CA ASN A 91 -9.27 -0.16 1.02
C ASN A 91 -10.67 0.46 0.92
N THR A 92 -11.31 0.29 -0.21
CA THR A 92 -12.72 0.63 -0.49
C THR A 92 -13.50 -0.56 -1.05
N ALA A 93 -12.79 -1.67 -1.33
CA ALA A 93 -13.32 -3.02 -1.47
C ALA A 93 -12.53 -3.92 -0.54
N PHE A 94 -13.16 -4.89 0.09
CA PHE A 94 -12.58 -5.61 1.21
C PHE A 94 -12.59 -7.12 1.01
N LEU A 95 -11.63 -7.82 1.65
CA LEU A 95 -11.79 -9.22 2.00
C LEU A 95 -12.48 -9.33 3.36
N THR A 96 -13.30 -10.34 3.53
CA THR A 96 -13.85 -10.78 4.81
C THR A 96 -13.03 -11.90 5.42
N ASN A 97 -12.24 -12.60 4.60
CA ASN A 97 -11.35 -13.67 5.05
C ASN A 97 -10.15 -13.82 4.11
N LEU A 98 -9.00 -14.18 4.68
CA LEU A 98 -7.79 -14.58 3.97
C LEU A 98 -7.10 -15.69 4.77
N GLU A 99 -7.08 -16.89 4.23
CA GLU A 99 -6.47 -18.06 4.84
C GLU A 99 -5.33 -18.58 3.99
N VAL A 100 -4.38 -19.24 4.64
CA VAL A 100 -3.19 -19.82 4.01
C VAL A 100 -3.04 -21.24 4.47
N THR A 101 -2.91 -22.19 3.52
CA THR A 101 -2.69 -23.61 3.78
C THR A 101 -1.58 -24.13 2.87
N ASP A 102 -1.15 -25.36 3.06
CA ASP A 102 -0.34 -26.08 2.08
C ASP A 102 -1.09 -27.34 1.59
N ASP A 103 -0.44 -28.08 0.72
CA ASP A 103 -0.95 -29.34 0.18
C ASP A 103 -0.80 -30.53 1.14
N ASN A 104 -0.48 -30.29 2.41
CA ASN A 104 -0.33 -31.32 3.41
C ASN A 104 -1.71 -31.81 3.88
N PRO A 105 -2.00 -33.13 3.81
CA PRO A 105 -3.30 -33.69 4.19
C PRO A 105 -3.65 -33.54 5.68
N ASP A 106 -2.75 -33.06 6.50
CA ASP A 106 -2.99 -32.77 7.92
C ASP A 106 -3.60 -31.39 8.17
N ASP A 107 -3.88 -30.59 7.10
CA ASP A 107 -4.61 -29.30 7.07
C ASP A 107 -4.22 -28.33 8.21
N GLU A 108 -2.92 -28.11 8.43
CA GLU A 108 -2.49 -27.01 9.29
C GLU A 108 -2.61 -25.68 8.51
N TYR A 109 -3.48 -24.80 9.00
CA TYR A 109 -3.51 -23.43 8.55
C TYR A 109 -2.25 -22.70 9.03
N TYR A 110 -1.64 -21.95 8.12
CA TYR A 110 -0.53 -21.07 8.51
C TYR A 110 -1.08 -19.75 9.03
N GLU A 111 -0.65 -19.37 10.22
CA GLU A 111 -1.07 -18.12 10.84
C GLU A 111 -0.49 -16.90 10.11
N LEU A 112 -1.36 -15.96 9.78
CA LEU A 112 -0.98 -14.63 9.33
C LEU A 112 -0.51 -13.79 10.52
N ASP A 113 0.54 -13.03 10.35
CA ASP A 113 1.05 -12.06 11.32
C ASP A 113 1.02 -10.66 10.71
N PRO A 114 0.21 -9.73 11.24
CA PRO A 114 -0.82 -9.93 12.26
C PRO A 114 -1.95 -10.86 11.81
N GLU A 115 -2.81 -11.31 12.76
CA GLU A 115 -4.06 -12.00 12.45
C GLU A 115 -4.90 -11.18 11.47
N PHE A 116 -5.66 -11.86 10.59
CA PHE A 116 -6.41 -11.18 9.55
C PHE A 116 -7.43 -10.19 10.13
N GLU A 117 -7.33 -8.96 9.67
CA GLU A 117 -8.29 -7.88 9.91
C GLU A 117 -8.58 -7.14 8.59
N GLN A 118 -9.86 -6.86 8.32
CA GLN A 118 -10.34 -6.26 7.08
C GLN A 118 -9.59 -4.99 6.63
N ASN A 119 -9.16 -4.16 7.58
CA ASN A 119 -8.47 -2.90 7.32
C ASN A 119 -6.93 -3.00 7.37
N THR A 120 -6.40 -4.16 7.70
CA THR A 120 -4.96 -4.42 7.66
C THR A 120 -4.56 -4.86 6.26
N ILE A 121 -3.60 -4.19 5.66
CA ILE A 121 -3.22 -4.40 4.25
C ILE A 121 -1.93 -5.19 4.06
N SER A 122 -1.24 -5.55 5.13
CA SER A 122 0.05 -6.23 5.04
C SER A 122 0.21 -7.29 6.11
N TYR A 123 0.59 -8.47 5.69
CA TYR A 123 0.73 -9.67 6.51
C TYR A 123 2.05 -10.38 6.22
N THR A 124 2.50 -11.15 7.19
CA THR A 124 3.60 -12.10 7.03
C THR A 124 3.08 -13.49 7.37
N VAL A 125 3.49 -14.49 6.60
CA VAL A 125 3.24 -15.90 6.88
C VAL A 125 4.54 -16.68 6.84
N LYS A 126 4.74 -17.61 7.75
CA LYS A 126 5.90 -18.50 7.76
C LYS A 126 5.49 -19.89 7.36
N VAL A 127 6.05 -20.37 6.27
CA VAL A 127 5.81 -21.72 5.75
C VAL A 127 7.07 -22.57 5.88
N PRO A 128 6.95 -23.91 5.97
CA PRO A 128 8.11 -24.80 6.00
C PRO A 128 8.99 -24.63 4.76
N VAL A 129 10.31 -24.76 4.93
CA VAL A 129 11.29 -24.62 3.84
C VAL A 129 11.07 -25.63 2.71
N LEU A 130 10.39 -26.74 2.98
CA LEU A 130 10.11 -27.79 1.99
C LEU A 130 8.72 -27.69 1.36
N ALA A 131 7.91 -26.70 1.73
CA ALA A 131 6.62 -26.45 1.09
C ALA A 131 6.85 -26.13 -0.40
N GLN A 132 6.28 -26.94 -1.28
CA GLN A 132 6.41 -26.74 -2.73
C GLN A 132 5.24 -25.94 -3.31
N GLU A 133 4.10 -26.02 -2.66
CA GLU A 133 2.87 -25.33 -3.03
C GLU A 133 2.29 -24.68 -1.77
N ILE A 134 1.62 -23.58 -1.96
CA ILE A 134 0.87 -22.85 -0.93
C ILE A 134 -0.48 -22.51 -1.52
N GLU A 135 -1.53 -22.75 -0.76
CA GLU A 135 -2.90 -22.42 -1.14
C GLU A 135 -3.38 -21.23 -0.35
N PHE A 136 -4.02 -20.29 -1.03
CA PHE A 136 -4.71 -19.18 -0.42
C PHE A 136 -6.19 -19.27 -0.69
N THR A 137 -7.00 -19.05 0.36
CA THR A 137 -8.44 -18.83 0.24
C THR A 137 -8.74 -17.40 0.62
N ALA A 138 -9.18 -16.60 -0.37
CA ALA A 138 -9.55 -15.21 -0.20
C ALA A 138 -11.06 -15.05 -0.42
N THR A 139 -11.78 -14.48 0.54
CA THR A 139 -13.23 -14.23 0.45
C THR A 139 -13.49 -12.74 0.47
N ALA A 140 -14.17 -12.22 -0.56
CA ALA A 140 -14.50 -10.80 -0.67
C ALA A 140 -15.77 -10.44 0.10
N ASP A 141 -15.84 -9.18 0.52
CA ASP A 141 -17.09 -8.56 0.98
C ASP A 141 -17.93 -8.17 -0.24
N THR A 142 -19.10 -8.78 -0.36
CA THR A 142 -20.05 -8.53 -1.46
C THR A 142 -21.28 -7.77 -0.99
N THR A 143 -21.25 -7.17 0.20
CA THR A 143 -22.43 -6.54 0.81
C THR A 143 -22.96 -5.38 -0.04
N ASP A 144 -22.08 -4.62 -0.67
CA ASP A 144 -22.43 -3.41 -1.44
C ASP A 144 -22.13 -3.54 -2.95
N SER A 145 -21.86 -4.76 -3.45
CA SER A 145 -21.56 -4.99 -4.86
C SER A 145 -22.24 -6.26 -5.40
N ALA A 146 -22.63 -6.23 -6.68
CA ALA A 146 -23.22 -7.38 -7.36
C ALA A 146 -22.14 -8.31 -7.94
N GLU A 147 -20.98 -7.76 -8.30
CA GLU A 147 -19.86 -8.51 -8.84
C GLU A 147 -18.54 -8.02 -8.19
N THR A 148 -17.71 -8.97 -7.78
CA THR A 148 -16.36 -8.70 -7.26
C THR A 148 -15.36 -9.52 -8.03
N THR A 149 -14.24 -8.90 -8.38
CA THR A 149 -13.09 -9.57 -8.98
C THR A 149 -11.98 -9.65 -7.95
N ILE A 150 -11.43 -10.85 -7.76
CA ILE A 150 -10.21 -11.06 -6.98
C ILE A 150 -9.09 -11.46 -7.95
N ALA A 151 -7.99 -10.71 -7.95
CA ALA A 151 -6.78 -11.03 -8.69
C ALA A 151 -5.62 -11.27 -7.72
N VAL A 152 -4.77 -12.24 -8.01
CA VAL A 152 -3.59 -12.57 -7.22
C VAL A 152 -2.34 -12.39 -8.04
N LYS A 153 -1.37 -11.67 -7.50
CA LYS A 153 -0.02 -11.56 -8.05
C LYS A 153 1.00 -12.23 -7.13
N LEU A 154 2.00 -12.84 -7.72
CA LEU A 154 3.21 -13.33 -7.06
C LEU A 154 4.41 -12.58 -7.64
N ASP A 155 5.17 -11.86 -6.79
CA ASP A 155 6.32 -11.06 -7.19
C ASP A 155 6.00 -10.13 -8.40
N ASN A 156 4.86 -9.42 -8.34
CA ASN A 156 4.31 -8.54 -9.37
C ASN A 156 3.82 -9.23 -10.67
N VAL A 157 3.79 -10.56 -10.73
CA VAL A 157 3.24 -11.31 -11.87
C VAL A 157 1.87 -11.84 -11.49
N GLU A 158 0.84 -11.50 -12.28
CA GLU A 158 -0.51 -12.03 -12.06
C GLU A 158 -0.52 -13.54 -12.29
N ILE A 159 -0.94 -14.31 -11.30
CA ILE A 159 -1.01 -15.76 -11.32
C ILE A 159 -2.44 -16.30 -11.36
N ASP A 160 -3.41 -15.51 -10.88
CA ASP A 160 -4.84 -15.84 -10.93
C ASP A 160 -5.71 -14.59 -10.96
N ARG A 161 -6.91 -14.70 -11.57
CA ARG A 161 -7.95 -13.65 -11.59
C ARG A 161 -9.31 -14.26 -11.86
N GLN A 162 -10.26 -14.02 -10.99
CA GLN A 162 -11.63 -14.51 -11.14
C GLN A 162 -12.66 -13.45 -10.72
N VAL A 163 -13.82 -13.46 -11.38
CA VAL A 163 -15.01 -12.76 -10.92
C VAL A 163 -15.72 -13.72 -9.97
N THR A 164 -15.55 -13.49 -8.68
CA THR A 164 -16.02 -14.40 -7.63
C THR A 164 -16.04 -13.69 -6.28
N ASP A 165 -16.87 -14.17 -5.37
CA ASP A 165 -16.87 -13.80 -3.96
C ASP A 165 -15.81 -14.57 -3.15
N GLN A 166 -15.38 -15.74 -3.65
CA GLN A 166 -14.31 -16.53 -3.04
C GLN A 166 -13.36 -17.07 -4.10
N LEU A 167 -12.09 -16.79 -3.94
CA LEU A 167 -10.99 -17.30 -4.77
C LEU A 167 -10.17 -18.28 -3.95
N VAL A 168 -9.96 -19.48 -4.49
CA VAL A 168 -8.93 -20.42 -4.04
C VAL A 168 -7.84 -20.46 -5.09
N THR A 169 -6.61 -20.10 -4.73
CA THR A 169 -5.47 -20.09 -5.64
C THR A 169 -4.29 -20.87 -5.06
N ILE A 170 -3.65 -21.67 -5.90
CA ILE A 170 -2.47 -22.47 -5.55
C ILE A 170 -1.25 -21.85 -6.23
N ALA A 171 -0.27 -21.46 -5.43
CA ALA A 171 0.99 -20.93 -5.91
C ALA A 171 2.12 -21.94 -5.71
N ARG A 172 2.87 -22.22 -6.78
CA ARG A 172 4.09 -23.02 -6.69
C ARG A 172 5.26 -22.17 -6.25
N LEU A 173 5.97 -22.67 -5.25
CA LEU A 173 7.11 -21.99 -4.66
C LEU A 173 8.42 -22.45 -5.34
N ASP A 174 9.26 -21.50 -5.68
CA ASP A 174 10.63 -21.78 -6.17
C ASP A 174 11.55 -21.98 -4.96
N LEU A 175 11.89 -23.24 -4.65
CA LEU A 175 12.71 -23.60 -3.49
C LEU A 175 14.10 -22.92 -3.44
N SER A 176 14.49 -22.20 -4.49
CA SER A 176 15.70 -21.37 -4.47
C SER A 176 15.49 -20.01 -3.80
N LYS A 177 14.25 -19.59 -3.56
CA LYS A 177 13.88 -18.35 -2.89
C LYS A 177 13.51 -18.63 -1.45
N THR A 178 13.71 -17.62 -0.61
CA THR A 178 13.35 -17.64 0.82
C THR A 178 12.23 -16.65 1.17
N VAL A 179 11.83 -15.81 0.22
CA VAL A 179 10.80 -14.80 0.39
C VAL A 179 10.00 -14.68 -0.89
N TYR A 180 8.69 -14.57 -0.72
CA TYR A 180 7.70 -14.37 -1.79
C TYR A 180 6.79 -13.22 -1.40
N ASN A 181 6.33 -12.44 -2.38
CA ASN A 181 5.40 -11.35 -2.16
C ASN A 181 4.12 -11.64 -2.94
N PHE A 182 3.03 -11.87 -2.21
CA PHE A 182 1.70 -12.03 -2.79
C PHE A 182 0.92 -10.75 -2.63
N GLU A 183 0.15 -10.39 -3.66
CA GLU A 183 -0.80 -9.29 -3.62
C GLU A 183 -2.18 -9.79 -4.04
N PHE A 184 -3.17 -9.58 -3.19
CA PHE A 184 -4.58 -9.84 -3.47
C PHE A 184 -5.24 -8.51 -3.79
N ILE A 185 -5.67 -8.34 -5.03
CA ILE A 185 -6.30 -7.11 -5.53
C ILE A 185 -7.78 -7.38 -5.70
N ILE A 186 -8.59 -6.65 -4.97
CA ILE A 186 -10.05 -6.74 -5.00
C ILE A 186 -10.58 -5.54 -5.79
N THR A 187 -11.51 -5.78 -6.69
CA THR A 187 -12.21 -4.73 -7.43
C THR A 187 -13.68 -5.07 -7.51
N ASN A 188 -14.54 -4.15 -7.14
CA ASN A 188 -15.98 -4.33 -7.25
C ASN A 188 -16.59 -3.52 -8.40
N ASP A 189 -17.81 -3.85 -8.81
CA ASP A 189 -18.54 -3.23 -9.92
C ASP A 189 -18.95 -1.77 -9.68
N VAL A 190 -18.90 -1.30 -8.45
CA VAL A 190 -19.13 0.11 -8.08
C VAL A 190 -17.84 0.94 -8.03
N GLY A 191 -16.70 0.36 -8.45
CA GLY A 191 -15.41 1.05 -8.56
C GLY A 191 -14.58 1.09 -7.28
N GLY A 192 -14.97 0.33 -6.25
CA GLY A 192 -14.15 0.12 -5.06
C GLY A 192 -12.95 -0.76 -5.37
N THR A 193 -11.83 -0.49 -4.71
CA THR A 193 -10.60 -1.28 -4.81
C THR A 193 -10.05 -1.60 -3.43
N GLY A 194 -9.40 -2.75 -3.31
CA GLY A 194 -8.68 -3.18 -2.12
C GLY A 194 -7.38 -3.89 -2.50
N CYS A 195 -6.40 -3.85 -1.63
CA CYS A 195 -5.16 -4.58 -1.82
C CYS A 195 -4.68 -5.11 -0.47
N TYR A 196 -4.35 -6.40 -0.46
CA TYR A 196 -3.78 -7.09 0.69
C TYR A 196 -2.47 -7.74 0.26
N LYS A 197 -1.42 -7.57 1.05
CA LYS A 197 -0.08 -8.07 0.76
C LYS A 197 0.31 -9.12 1.78
N VAL A 198 0.83 -10.25 1.29
CA VAL A 198 1.33 -11.36 2.13
C VAL A 198 2.77 -11.67 1.73
N LYS A 199 3.64 -11.72 2.73
CA LYS A 199 5.08 -11.99 2.56
C LYS A 199 5.49 -13.28 3.26
#